data_2071eeaf0332e501d3ec5951c3068534
#
_entry.id   2071eeaf0332e501d3ec5951c3068534
#
_cell.length_a   1.000
_cell.length_b   1.000
_cell.length_c   1.000
_cell.angle_alpha   90.00
_cell.angle_beta   90.00
_cell.angle_gamma   90.00
#
_symmetry.space_group_name_H-M   'P 1'
#
loop_
_entity.id
_entity.type
_entity.pdbx_description
1 polymer ?
#
loop_
_entity_poly.entity_id
_entity_poly.type
_entity_poly.pdbx_seq_one_letter_code
_entity_poly.pdbx_strand_id
1 'polypeptide(L)'
;MWHGATAALLALGYSGYYFCRSDLSVVLPDLMRDLSRHGITANEAQIRLGFMASMGTAAYALGKFFSGALADTHGGRRFFLGGMAGSILFTVLFALSGGFPLFTLAWIGNRLLQSQGWAGLVRVSSRWFSYSTYGSVMAVVSLSFLFGDAGCRWMMSELLAHGVGWRGVFYFAAAALGVLFLINLVLLRETPAERGLPAPEVNPRNVYAQNADPQNVGVDQPGPENLREHQQKIGAILRPLLSSFAFWLVCLLAFGATLLRETFNLWTPTYFVQFVGLLPSVAASRSALFPLCGGVSVLLGGFLSDRLGPNGRNLLVVTGMAACTVCLVMLGHVTGHAGEWAPSLLVGLVGFTLLGPYSYLAGAMSLDFGGQRGSATAAGIIDGFGYIAGWLSGVTVARISVAYGWSSAFFALAGVSLATALVALILTAHHRKDQLQNP
;
A
#
# COMPACT_ATOMS: atom_id res chain seq x y z
N MET A 1 1.58 18.93 -22.92
CA MET A 1 0.17 18.59 -22.68
C MET A 1 -0.03 17.09 -22.38
N TRP A 2 0.40 16.16 -23.23
CA TRP A 2 0.17 14.71 -23.02
C TRP A 2 0.93 14.11 -21.82
N HIS A 3 2.13 14.58 -21.48
CA HIS A 3 2.83 14.11 -20.27
C HIS A 3 2.03 14.39 -18.99
N GLY A 4 1.51 15.63 -18.84
CA GLY A 4 0.65 15.96 -17.71
C GLY A 4 -0.67 15.17 -17.71
N ALA A 5 -1.27 14.96 -18.89
CA ALA A 5 -2.48 14.14 -19.02
C ALA A 5 -2.22 12.68 -18.62
N THR A 6 -1.09 12.09 -19.04
CA THR A 6 -0.71 10.72 -18.65
C THR A 6 -0.47 10.61 -17.14
N ALA A 7 0.23 11.58 -16.52
CA ALA A 7 0.40 11.61 -15.07
C ALA A 7 -0.95 11.67 -14.33
N ALA A 8 -1.86 12.53 -14.79
CA ALA A 8 -3.19 12.65 -14.21
C ALA A 8 -4.03 11.36 -14.40
N LEU A 9 -3.98 10.74 -15.59
CA LEU A 9 -4.67 9.47 -15.86
C LEU A 9 -4.17 8.35 -14.94
N LEU A 10 -2.86 8.24 -14.75
CA LEU A 10 -2.27 7.25 -13.85
C LEU A 10 -2.62 7.54 -12.39
N ALA A 11 -2.53 8.80 -11.95
CA ALA A 11 -2.86 9.20 -10.59
C ALA A 11 -4.35 8.97 -10.27
N LEU A 12 -5.27 9.43 -11.13
CA LEU A 12 -6.71 9.24 -10.96
C LEU A 12 -7.09 7.76 -11.08
N GLY A 13 -6.54 7.03 -12.06
CA GLY A 13 -6.78 5.61 -12.22
C GLY A 13 -6.32 4.81 -11.01
N TYR A 14 -5.15 5.15 -10.44
CA TYR A 14 -4.65 4.48 -9.24
C TYR A 14 -5.43 4.87 -7.98
N SER A 15 -5.86 6.13 -7.84
CA SER A 15 -6.83 6.52 -6.82
C SER A 15 -8.14 5.74 -6.95
N GLY A 16 -8.58 5.47 -8.19
CA GLY A 16 -9.77 4.67 -8.48
C GLY A 16 -9.72 3.25 -7.91
N TYR A 17 -8.56 2.61 -7.88
CA TYR A 17 -8.40 1.28 -7.26
C TYR A 17 -8.81 1.28 -5.77
N TYR A 18 -8.68 2.43 -5.09
CA TYR A 18 -9.01 2.53 -3.67
C TYR A 18 -10.51 2.48 -3.42
N PHE A 19 -11.37 2.77 -4.41
CA PHE A 19 -12.81 2.49 -4.29
C PHE A 19 -13.07 1.00 -4.03
N CYS A 20 -12.45 0.12 -4.81
CA CYS A 20 -12.60 -1.33 -4.67
C CYS A 20 -11.60 -1.97 -3.67
N ARG A 21 -10.95 -1.16 -2.84
CA ARG A 21 -10.00 -1.60 -1.81
C ARG A 21 -10.47 -1.21 -0.41
N SER A 22 -10.97 0.01 -0.27
CA SER A 22 -11.40 0.57 1.01
C SER A 22 -12.87 0.28 1.29
N ASP A 23 -13.64 -0.15 0.28
CA ASP A 23 -15.04 -0.56 0.36
C ASP A 23 -15.28 -1.57 1.49
N LEU A 24 -14.52 -2.67 1.53
CA LEU A 24 -14.64 -3.67 2.59
C LEU A 24 -14.46 -3.05 3.97
N SER A 25 -13.42 -2.26 4.19
CA SER A 25 -13.14 -1.64 5.49
C SER A 25 -14.29 -0.74 5.95
N VAL A 26 -14.82 0.06 5.04
CA VAL A 26 -15.92 0.99 5.32
C VAL A 26 -17.20 0.25 5.70
N VAL A 27 -17.53 -0.84 5.02
CA VAL A 27 -18.78 -1.58 5.25
C VAL A 27 -18.65 -2.75 6.23
N LEU A 28 -17.46 -3.04 6.75
CA LEU A 28 -17.26 -4.14 7.70
C LEU A 28 -18.28 -4.16 8.84
N PRO A 29 -18.61 -3.02 9.49
CA PRO A 29 -19.62 -3.02 10.56
C PRO A 29 -20.99 -3.44 10.08
N ASP A 30 -21.43 -3.01 8.90
CA ASP A 30 -22.72 -3.35 8.33
C ASP A 30 -22.78 -4.80 7.85
N LEU A 31 -21.67 -5.28 7.25
CA LEU A 31 -21.53 -6.67 6.85
C LEU A 31 -21.56 -7.62 8.05
N MET A 32 -20.94 -7.25 9.18
CA MET A 32 -21.04 -8.01 10.43
C MET A 32 -22.49 -8.07 10.95
N ARG A 33 -23.24 -6.95 10.90
CA ARG A 33 -24.65 -6.91 11.26
C ARG A 33 -25.51 -7.80 10.35
N ASP A 34 -25.23 -7.77 9.04
CA ASP A 34 -25.94 -8.62 8.08
C ASP A 34 -25.69 -10.11 8.33
N LEU A 35 -24.44 -10.50 8.58
CA LEU A 35 -24.09 -11.87 8.96
C LEU A 35 -24.73 -12.28 10.28
N SER A 36 -24.87 -11.36 11.24
CA SER A 36 -25.53 -11.64 12.52
C SER A 36 -27.02 -11.90 12.36
N ARG A 37 -27.70 -11.24 11.42
CA ARG A 37 -29.11 -11.53 11.06
C ARG A 37 -29.30 -12.94 10.49
N HIS A 38 -28.24 -13.52 9.93
CA HIS A 38 -28.22 -14.88 9.38
C HIS A 38 -27.68 -15.94 10.38
N GLY A 39 -27.65 -15.62 11.68
CA GLY A 39 -27.35 -16.58 12.76
C GLY A 39 -25.86 -16.70 13.10
N ILE A 40 -24.98 -15.87 12.55
CA ILE A 40 -23.55 -15.84 12.90
C ILE A 40 -23.35 -14.80 14.01
N THR A 41 -22.72 -15.18 15.14
CA THR A 41 -22.48 -14.21 16.22
C THR A 41 -21.56 -13.07 15.74
N ALA A 42 -21.70 -11.88 16.33
CA ALA A 42 -20.90 -10.71 15.95
C ALA A 42 -19.39 -10.98 16.07
N ASN A 43 -18.98 -11.69 17.14
CA ASN A 43 -17.59 -12.08 17.37
C ASN A 43 -17.07 -13.05 16.29
N GLU A 44 -17.88 -14.03 15.93
CA GLU A 44 -17.55 -14.98 14.87
C GLU A 44 -17.48 -14.28 13.50
N ALA A 45 -18.43 -13.40 13.19
CA ALA A 45 -18.43 -12.60 11.98
C ALA A 45 -17.14 -11.77 11.87
N GLN A 46 -16.70 -11.12 12.95
CA GLN A 46 -15.48 -10.34 13.00
C GLN A 46 -14.23 -11.20 12.71
N ILE A 47 -14.12 -12.37 13.33
CA ILE A 47 -12.99 -13.29 13.12
C ILE A 47 -12.99 -13.82 11.69
N ARG A 48 -14.15 -14.24 11.14
CA ARG A 48 -14.27 -14.73 9.77
C ARG A 48 -13.91 -13.65 8.74
N LEU A 49 -14.40 -12.42 8.91
CA LEU A 49 -14.09 -11.31 8.02
C LEU A 49 -12.62 -10.90 8.14
N GLY A 50 -12.03 -10.95 9.34
CA GLY A 50 -10.60 -10.76 9.54
C GLY A 50 -9.76 -11.83 8.82
N PHE A 51 -10.16 -13.09 8.84
CA PHE A 51 -9.53 -14.16 8.08
C PHE A 51 -9.64 -13.94 6.58
N MET A 52 -10.82 -13.56 6.08
CA MET A 52 -11.04 -13.22 4.67
C MET A 52 -10.11 -12.07 4.23
N ALA A 53 -10.03 -11.01 5.03
CA ALA A 53 -9.14 -9.87 4.75
C ALA A 53 -7.66 -10.30 4.72
N SER A 54 -7.24 -11.16 5.66
CA SER A 54 -5.90 -11.75 5.67
C SER A 54 -5.61 -12.54 4.40
N MET A 55 -6.52 -13.39 3.96
CA MET A 55 -6.35 -14.17 2.71
C MET A 55 -6.23 -13.25 1.49
N GLY A 56 -7.02 -12.19 1.43
CA GLY A 56 -6.90 -11.17 0.39
C GLY A 56 -5.52 -10.49 0.40
N THR A 57 -4.98 -10.13 1.57
CA THR A 57 -3.65 -9.52 1.69
C THR A 57 -2.55 -10.48 1.29
N ALA A 58 -2.66 -11.77 1.62
CA ALA A 58 -1.74 -12.80 1.13
C ALA A 58 -1.77 -12.93 -0.40
N ALA A 59 -2.96 -12.94 -1.00
CA ALA A 59 -3.13 -12.98 -2.46
C ALA A 59 -2.52 -11.73 -3.13
N TYR A 60 -2.70 -10.56 -2.53
CA TYR A 60 -2.09 -9.32 -3.01
C TYR A 60 -0.55 -9.39 -2.94
N ALA A 61 0.02 -9.88 -1.84
CA ALA A 61 1.45 -10.08 -1.69
C ALA A 61 2.00 -11.02 -2.77
N LEU A 62 1.35 -12.17 -2.94
CA LEU A 62 1.71 -13.14 -3.97
C LEU A 62 1.65 -12.52 -5.37
N GLY A 63 0.57 -11.81 -5.67
CA GLY A 63 0.40 -11.13 -6.96
C GLY A 63 1.50 -10.10 -7.23
N LYS A 64 1.97 -9.37 -6.22
CA LYS A 64 3.07 -8.40 -6.37
C LYS A 64 4.38 -9.03 -6.83
N PHE A 65 4.73 -10.23 -6.35
CA PHE A 65 5.96 -10.90 -6.77
C PHE A 65 5.98 -11.21 -8.28
N PHE A 66 4.83 -11.53 -8.87
CA PHE A 66 4.72 -11.87 -10.29
C PHE A 66 4.38 -10.68 -11.18
N SER A 67 3.62 -9.72 -10.68
CA SER A 67 3.11 -8.60 -11.48
C SER A 67 4.21 -7.73 -12.08
N GLY A 68 5.33 -7.55 -11.39
CA GLY A 68 6.46 -6.75 -11.91
C GLY A 68 7.04 -7.36 -13.18
N ALA A 69 7.45 -8.63 -13.12
CA ALA A 69 8.04 -9.34 -14.25
C ALA A 69 7.06 -9.48 -15.42
N LEU A 70 5.78 -9.74 -15.12
CA LEU A 70 4.75 -9.88 -16.12
C LEU A 70 4.40 -8.52 -16.77
N ALA A 71 4.40 -7.42 -16.04
CA ALA A 71 4.16 -6.08 -16.60
C ALA A 71 5.30 -5.67 -17.56
N ASP A 72 6.53 -6.10 -17.28
CA ASP A 72 7.67 -5.85 -18.15
C ASP A 72 7.56 -6.58 -19.50
N THR A 73 7.00 -7.79 -19.49
CA THR A 73 6.88 -8.63 -20.71
C THR A 73 5.61 -8.37 -21.52
N HIS A 74 4.49 -8.07 -20.87
CA HIS A 74 3.18 -7.94 -21.54
C HIS A 74 2.69 -6.48 -21.70
N GLY A 75 3.44 -5.50 -21.17
CA GLY A 75 3.15 -4.07 -21.24
C GLY A 75 2.40 -3.53 -20.03
N GLY A 76 2.83 -2.36 -19.56
CA GLY A 76 2.33 -1.72 -18.34
C GLY A 76 0.88 -1.30 -18.43
N ARG A 77 0.45 -0.75 -19.58
CA ARG A 77 -0.93 -0.33 -19.82
C ARG A 77 -1.92 -1.50 -19.70
N ARG A 78 -1.59 -2.67 -20.27
CA ARG A 78 -2.43 -3.86 -20.19
C ARG A 78 -2.58 -4.34 -18.75
N PHE A 79 -1.49 -4.32 -17.98
CA PHE A 79 -1.50 -4.69 -16.57
C PHE A 79 -2.30 -3.71 -15.72
N PHE A 80 -2.11 -2.41 -15.93
CA PHE A 80 -2.88 -1.38 -15.24
C PHE A 80 -4.39 -1.51 -15.49
N LEU A 81 -4.79 -1.63 -16.75
CA LEU A 81 -6.19 -1.79 -17.13
C LEU A 81 -6.76 -3.16 -16.72
N GLY A 82 -5.99 -4.24 -16.85
CA GLY A 82 -6.37 -5.58 -16.43
C GLY A 82 -6.65 -5.66 -14.92
N GLY A 83 -5.81 -5.02 -14.11
CA GLY A 83 -6.05 -4.88 -12.69
C GLY A 83 -7.33 -4.09 -12.35
N MET A 84 -7.61 -2.98 -13.07
CA MET A 84 -8.87 -2.24 -12.91
C MET A 84 -10.09 -3.11 -13.26
N ALA A 85 -10.07 -3.75 -14.43
CA ALA A 85 -11.17 -4.60 -14.89
C ALA A 85 -11.42 -5.77 -13.94
N GLY A 86 -10.36 -6.43 -13.47
CA GLY A 86 -10.46 -7.50 -12.49
C GLY A 86 -10.98 -7.03 -11.14
N SER A 87 -10.53 -5.86 -10.66
CA SER A 87 -11.06 -5.26 -9.42
C SER A 87 -12.55 -4.99 -9.54
N ILE A 88 -13.02 -4.40 -10.65
CA ILE A 88 -14.45 -4.16 -10.91
C ILE A 88 -15.22 -5.48 -10.88
N LEU A 89 -14.77 -6.49 -11.64
CA LEU A 89 -15.42 -7.79 -11.73
C LEU A 89 -15.60 -8.42 -10.34
N PHE A 90 -14.53 -8.54 -9.59
CA PHE A 90 -14.56 -9.20 -8.29
C PHE A 90 -15.26 -8.37 -7.20
N THR A 91 -15.27 -7.05 -7.30
CA THR A 91 -16.09 -6.18 -6.43
C THR A 91 -17.59 -6.42 -6.69
N VAL A 92 -18.01 -6.52 -7.94
CA VAL A 92 -19.40 -6.87 -8.29
C VAL A 92 -19.75 -8.28 -7.84
N LEU A 93 -18.87 -9.26 -8.05
CA LEU A 93 -19.06 -10.64 -7.60
C LEU A 93 -19.19 -10.71 -6.07
N PHE A 94 -18.43 -9.91 -5.33
CA PHE A 94 -18.56 -9.80 -3.87
C PHE A 94 -19.95 -9.29 -3.49
N ALA A 95 -20.43 -8.23 -4.12
CA ALA A 95 -21.76 -7.66 -3.85
C ALA A 95 -22.91 -8.63 -4.16
N LEU A 96 -22.75 -9.46 -5.21
CA LEU A 96 -23.73 -10.48 -5.60
C LEU A 96 -23.67 -11.74 -4.73
N SER A 97 -22.59 -11.94 -3.98
CA SER A 97 -22.40 -13.15 -3.19
C SER A 97 -23.43 -13.29 -2.07
N GLY A 98 -23.89 -14.51 -1.87
CA GLY A 98 -24.87 -14.86 -0.83
C GLY A 98 -24.29 -15.58 0.38
N GLY A 99 -22.97 -15.80 0.46
CA GLY A 99 -22.37 -16.55 1.56
C GLY A 99 -20.86 -16.35 1.70
N PHE A 100 -20.36 -16.67 2.89
CA PHE A 100 -18.97 -16.40 3.29
C PHE A 100 -17.90 -17.01 2.37
N PRO A 101 -18.03 -18.25 1.84
CA PRO A 101 -17.04 -18.79 0.91
C PRO A 101 -16.90 -17.97 -0.37
N LEU A 102 -18.04 -17.50 -0.93
CA LEU A 102 -18.05 -16.68 -2.13
C LEU A 102 -17.50 -15.28 -1.86
N PHE A 103 -17.81 -14.68 -0.70
CA PHE A 103 -17.17 -13.44 -0.25
C PHE A 103 -15.66 -13.58 -0.22
N THR A 104 -15.17 -14.66 0.38
CA THR A 104 -13.72 -14.91 0.51
C THR A 104 -13.06 -15.07 -0.86
N LEU A 105 -13.65 -15.86 -1.74
CA LEU A 105 -13.12 -16.09 -3.09
C LEU A 105 -13.12 -14.78 -3.92
N ALA A 106 -14.21 -14.03 -3.87
CA ALA A 106 -14.31 -12.74 -4.56
C ALA A 106 -13.29 -11.74 -4.01
N TRP A 107 -13.10 -11.68 -2.69
CA TRP A 107 -12.11 -10.80 -2.08
C TRP A 107 -10.66 -11.19 -2.45
N ILE A 108 -10.32 -12.48 -2.43
CA ILE A 108 -9.02 -12.99 -2.86
C ILE A 108 -8.75 -12.61 -4.32
N GLY A 109 -9.72 -12.83 -5.21
CA GLY A 109 -9.62 -12.47 -6.63
C GLY A 109 -9.43 -10.97 -6.84
N ASN A 110 -10.21 -10.15 -6.12
CA ASN A 110 -10.08 -8.69 -6.14
C ASN A 110 -8.66 -8.27 -5.77
N ARG A 111 -8.15 -8.74 -4.63
CA ARG A 111 -6.84 -8.37 -4.10
C ARG A 111 -5.68 -8.86 -4.99
N LEU A 112 -5.82 -10.06 -5.55
CA LEU A 112 -4.82 -10.61 -6.48
C LEU A 112 -4.68 -9.73 -7.74
N LEU A 113 -5.81 -9.34 -8.35
CA LEU A 113 -5.79 -8.53 -9.57
C LEU A 113 -5.43 -7.06 -9.29
N GLN A 114 -5.78 -6.51 -8.13
CA GLN A 114 -5.33 -5.19 -7.70
C GLN A 114 -3.80 -5.08 -7.62
N SER A 115 -3.09 -6.18 -7.35
CA SER A 115 -1.63 -6.16 -7.25
C SER A 115 -0.94 -5.73 -8.55
N GLN A 116 -1.62 -5.89 -9.69
CA GLN A 116 -1.15 -5.51 -11.02
C GLN A 116 -1.10 -3.99 -11.23
N GLY A 117 -1.95 -3.24 -10.51
CA GLY A 117 -2.11 -1.79 -10.72
C GLY A 117 -0.82 -1.00 -10.56
N TRP A 118 -0.09 -1.22 -9.46
CA TRP A 118 1.17 -0.51 -9.21
C TRP A 118 2.26 -0.87 -10.22
N ALA A 119 2.43 -2.14 -10.54
CA ALA A 119 3.42 -2.59 -11.52
C ALA A 119 3.17 -1.98 -12.91
N GLY A 120 1.89 -2.02 -13.34
CA GLY A 120 1.47 -1.40 -14.61
C GLY A 120 1.71 0.10 -14.63
N LEU A 121 1.38 0.81 -13.53
CA LEU A 121 1.60 2.24 -13.37
C LEU A 121 3.09 2.60 -13.48
N VAL A 122 3.95 1.92 -12.73
CA VAL A 122 5.41 2.16 -12.75
C VAL A 122 5.97 1.92 -14.15
N ARG A 123 5.52 0.85 -14.84
CA ARG A 123 5.99 0.54 -16.19
C ARG A 123 5.59 1.60 -17.22
N VAL A 124 4.33 2.07 -17.20
CA VAL A 124 3.89 3.18 -18.08
C VAL A 124 4.67 4.45 -17.75
N SER A 125 4.79 4.79 -16.46
CA SER A 125 5.51 5.98 -16.03
C SER A 125 6.96 5.99 -16.50
N SER A 126 7.67 4.85 -16.43
CA SER A 126 9.06 4.73 -16.87
C SER A 126 9.25 4.95 -18.39
N ARG A 127 8.19 4.73 -19.18
CA ARG A 127 8.21 4.96 -20.63
C ARG A 127 7.78 6.37 -21.03
N TRP A 128 7.05 7.08 -20.17
CA TRP A 128 6.50 8.40 -20.48
C TRP A 128 7.34 9.56 -19.96
N PHE A 129 8.09 9.37 -18.89
CA PHE A 129 8.79 10.45 -18.19
C PHE A 129 10.30 10.28 -18.27
N SER A 130 11.00 11.38 -18.59
CA SER A 130 12.45 11.41 -18.58
C SER A 130 13.01 11.18 -17.18
N TYR A 131 14.22 10.66 -17.11
CA TYR A 131 14.90 10.39 -15.84
C TYR A 131 14.96 11.61 -14.92
N SER A 132 15.15 12.81 -15.46
CA SER A 132 15.21 14.06 -14.69
C SER A 132 13.90 14.44 -14.00
N THR A 133 12.74 14.04 -14.57
CA THR A 133 11.41 14.38 -14.04
C THR A 133 10.71 13.19 -13.37
N TYR A 134 11.21 11.97 -13.57
CA TYR A 134 10.57 10.74 -13.10
C TYR A 134 10.33 10.73 -11.59
N GLY A 135 11.29 11.15 -10.79
CA GLY A 135 11.16 11.20 -9.33
C GLY A 135 10.02 12.09 -8.87
N SER A 136 9.90 13.30 -9.43
CA SER A 136 8.82 14.24 -9.09
C SER A 136 7.44 13.72 -9.50
N VAL A 137 7.35 13.12 -10.69
CA VAL A 137 6.09 12.51 -11.16
C VAL A 137 5.67 11.34 -10.26
N MET A 138 6.61 10.46 -9.92
CA MET A 138 6.33 9.32 -9.05
C MET A 138 5.95 9.76 -7.64
N ALA A 139 6.51 10.86 -7.12
CA ALA A 139 6.09 11.44 -5.84
C ALA A 139 4.63 11.89 -5.89
N VAL A 140 4.22 12.65 -6.92
CA VAL A 140 2.83 13.09 -7.10
C VAL A 140 1.89 11.90 -7.26
N VAL A 141 2.26 10.92 -8.09
CA VAL A 141 1.46 9.70 -8.30
C VAL A 141 1.36 8.87 -7.02
N SER A 142 2.42 8.82 -6.22
CA SER A 142 2.39 8.10 -4.93
C SER A 142 1.45 8.75 -3.93
N LEU A 143 1.31 10.08 -3.93
CA LEU A 143 0.33 10.76 -3.07
C LEU A 143 -1.11 10.41 -3.43
N SER A 144 -1.38 10.06 -4.68
CA SER A 144 -2.72 9.71 -5.16
C SER A 144 -3.33 8.54 -4.39
N PHE A 145 -2.53 7.61 -3.87
CA PHE A 145 -3.06 6.50 -3.10
C PHE A 145 -3.54 6.91 -1.70
N LEU A 146 -2.88 7.86 -1.04
CA LEU A 146 -3.28 8.31 0.30
C LEU A 146 -4.49 9.24 0.24
N PHE A 147 -4.43 10.26 -0.60
CA PHE A 147 -5.57 11.16 -0.80
C PHE A 147 -6.73 10.49 -1.51
N GLY A 148 -6.43 9.53 -2.42
CA GLY A 148 -7.43 8.69 -3.05
C GLY A 148 -8.19 7.83 -2.04
N ASP A 149 -7.49 7.16 -1.11
CA ASP A 149 -8.12 6.38 -0.04
C ASP A 149 -9.00 7.26 0.87
N ALA A 150 -8.49 8.43 1.30
CA ALA A 150 -9.26 9.36 2.12
C ALA A 150 -10.53 9.85 1.39
N GLY A 151 -10.41 10.22 0.11
CA GLY A 151 -11.53 10.66 -0.71
C GLY A 151 -12.57 9.56 -0.91
N CYS A 152 -12.13 8.32 -1.18
CA CYS A 152 -13.02 7.17 -1.32
C CYS A 152 -13.82 6.91 -0.03
N ARG A 153 -13.17 6.94 1.12
CA ARG A 153 -13.83 6.76 2.43
C ARG A 153 -14.87 7.85 2.69
N TRP A 154 -14.55 9.08 2.36
CA TRP A 154 -15.49 10.19 2.50
C TRP A 154 -16.71 10.02 1.59
N MET A 155 -16.52 9.70 0.30
CA MET A 155 -17.62 9.47 -0.64
C MET A 155 -18.50 8.29 -0.21
N MET A 156 -17.90 7.19 0.27
CA MET A 156 -18.66 6.04 0.79
C MET A 156 -19.42 6.39 2.08
N SER A 157 -18.86 7.26 2.91
CA SER A 157 -19.52 7.80 4.11
C SER A 157 -20.83 8.52 3.74
N GLU A 158 -20.84 9.34 2.70
CA GLU A 158 -22.04 10.01 2.20
C GLU A 158 -23.10 9.01 1.72
N LEU A 159 -22.70 7.95 1.02
CA LEU A 159 -23.64 6.90 0.60
C LEU A 159 -24.30 6.22 1.81
N LEU A 160 -23.51 5.88 2.83
CA LEU A 160 -24.04 5.28 4.06
C LEU A 160 -24.96 6.25 4.82
N ALA A 161 -24.64 7.55 4.85
CA ALA A 161 -25.47 8.58 5.45
C ALA A 161 -26.84 8.72 4.77
N HIS A 162 -26.91 8.47 3.46
CA HIS A 162 -28.17 8.44 2.68
C HIS A 162 -28.87 7.08 2.72
N GLY A 163 -28.45 6.15 3.60
CA GLY A 163 -29.11 4.86 3.78
C GLY A 163 -28.79 3.82 2.71
N VAL A 164 -27.76 4.03 1.90
CA VAL A 164 -27.28 3.02 0.95
C VAL A 164 -26.67 1.86 1.71
N GLY A 165 -27.23 0.66 1.52
CA GLY A 165 -26.70 -0.55 2.17
C GLY A 165 -25.31 -0.95 1.64
N TRP A 166 -24.65 -1.86 2.37
CA TRP A 166 -23.28 -2.27 2.05
C TRP A 166 -23.08 -2.79 0.61
N ARG A 167 -24.08 -3.49 0.05
CA ARG A 167 -24.03 -3.93 -1.36
C ARG A 167 -24.01 -2.74 -2.34
N GLY A 168 -24.79 -1.70 -2.03
CA GLY A 168 -24.82 -0.46 -2.81
C GLY A 168 -23.48 0.26 -2.82
N VAL A 169 -22.74 0.25 -1.70
CA VAL A 169 -21.37 0.81 -1.63
C VAL A 169 -20.43 0.06 -2.57
N PHE A 170 -20.49 -1.28 -2.64
CA PHE A 170 -19.70 -2.07 -3.58
C PHE A 170 -20.05 -1.79 -5.04
N TYR A 171 -21.34 -1.68 -5.38
CA TYR A 171 -21.77 -1.31 -6.74
C TYR A 171 -21.29 0.09 -7.12
N PHE A 172 -21.36 1.04 -6.19
CA PHE A 172 -20.83 2.38 -6.41
C PHE A 172 -19.31 2.35 -6.61
N ALA A 173 -18.57 1.61 -5.79
CA ALA A 173 -17.13 1.44 -5.92
C ALA A 173 -16.73 0.87 -7.29
N ALA A 174 -17.44 -0.18 -7.73
CA ALA A 174 -17.23 -0.79 -9.04
C ALA A 174 -17.57 0.19 -10.19
N ALA A 175 -18.66 0.96 -10.06
CA ALA A 175 -19.07 1.95 -11.07
C ALA A 175 -18.06 3.11 -11.14
N ALA A 176 -17.61 3.65 -10.02
CA ALA A 176 -16.62 4.72 -9.95
C ALA A 176 -15.29 4.30 -10.61
N LEU A 177 -14.78 3.11 -10.25
CA LEU A 177 -13.60 2.57 -10.91
C LEU A 177 -13.87 2.26 -12.38
N GLY A 178 -15.09 1.83 -12.75
CA GLY A 178 -15.53 1.59 -14.13
C GLY A 178 -15.46 2.82 -15.01
N VAL A 179 -15.88 3.97 -14.50
CA VAL A 179 -15.76 5.26 -15.21
C VAL A 179 -14.28 5.59 -15.45
N LEU A 180 -13.44 5.47 -14.41
CA LEU A 180 -12.00 5.72 -14.53
C LEU A 180 -11.32 4.69 -15.45
N PHE A 181 -11.76 3.44 -15.44
CA PHE A 181 -11.30 2.41 -16.37
C PHE A 181 -11.59 2.78 -17.83
N LEU A 182 -12.81 3.21 -18.14
CA LEU A 182 -13.19 3.62 -19.50
C LEU A 182 -12.39 4.83 -19.98
N ILE A 183 -12.19 5.83 -19.11
CA ILE A 183 -11.35 6.99 -19.40
C ILE A 183 -9.91 6.54 -19.72
N ASN A 184 -9.32 5.69 -18.88
CA ASN A 184 -7.97 5.18 -19.07
C ASN A 184 -7.88 4.26 -20.30
N LEU A 185 -8.90 3.45 -20.58
CA LEU A 185 -8.95 2.57 -21.74
C LEU A 185 -8.86 3.37 -23.06
N VAL A 186 -9.53 4.51 -23.12
CA VAL A 186 -9.56 5.36 -24.31
C VAL A 186 -8.32 6.26 -24.41
N LEU A 187 -7.89 6.87 -23.30
CA LEU A 187 -6.90 7.94 -23.32
C LEU A 187 -5.48 7.49 -22.99
N LEU A 188 -5.30 6.51 -22.08
CA LEU A 188 -3.96 6.05 -21.67
C LEU A 188 -3.28 5.31 -22.84
N ARG A 189 -2.02 5.60 -23.07
CA ARG A 189 -1.17 4.93 -24.06
C ARG A 189 0.05 4.33 -23.38
N GLU A 190 0.60 3.26 -23.96
CA GLU A 190 1.77 2.59 -23.42
C GLU A 190 3.02 3.45 -23.52
N THR A 191 3.18 4.16 -24.66
CA THR A 191 4.37 4.95 -24.96
C THR A 191 4.01 6.33 -25.56
N PRO A 192 4.89 7.33 -25.43
CA PRO A 192 4.71 8.62 -26.09
C PRO A 192 4.67 8.53 -27.62
N ALA A 193 5.37 7.55 -28.21
CA ALA A 193 5.41 7.33 -29.65
C ALA A 193 4.01 7.06 -30.25
N GLU A 194 3.10 6.42 -29.49
CA GLU A 194 1.72 6.22 -29.92
C GLU A 194 0.93 7.54 -30.06
N ARG A 195 1.46 8.65 -29.60
CA ARG A 195 0.94 10.01 -29.72
C ARG A 195 1.84 10.92 -30.60
N GLY A 196 2.80 10.33 -31.32
CA GLY A 196 3.73 11.08 -32.16
C GLY A 196 4.74 11.93 -31.38
N LEU A 197 4.97 11.61 -30.08
CA LEU A 197 5.93 12.33 -29.25
C LEU A 197 7.28 11.59 -29.22
N PRO A 198 8.39 12.32 -29.05
CA PRO A 198 9.71 11.71 -28.94
C PRO A 198 9.80 10.82 -27.69
N ALA A 199 10.67 9.82 -27.75
CA ALA A 199 10.99 8.99 -26.60
C ALA A 199 11.64 9.84 -25.51
N PRO A 200 11.35 9.57 -24.21
CA PRO A 200 11.95 10.30 -23.11
C PRO A 200 13.44 9.98 -23.00
N GLU A 201 14.21 10.92 -22.46
CA GLU A 201 15.62 10.69 -22.17
C GLU A 201 15.78 9.54 -21.18
N VAL A 202 16.57 8.54 -21.58
CA VAL A 202 16.92 7.39 -20.76
C VAL A 202 18.13 7.73 -19.92
N ASN A 203 18.18 7.25 -18.68
CA ASN A 203 19.37 7.40 -17.85
C ASN A 203 20.57 6.71 -18.51
N PRO A 204 21.62 7.43 -18.93
CA PRO A 204 22.78 6.84 -19.59
C PRO A 204 23.59 5.89 -18.69
N ARG A 205 23.33 5.92 -17.38
CA ARG A 205 23.92 5.00 -16.39
C ARG A 205 23.05 3.76 -16.12
N ASN A 206 21.94 3.60 -16.85
CA ASN A 206 21.11 2.39 -16.75
C ASN A 206 21.92 1.18 -17.26
N VAL A 207 22.01 0.13 -16.48
CA VAL A 207 22.74 -1.11 -16.80
C VAL A 207 22.25 -1.73 -18.11
N TYR A 208 21.01 -1.49 -18.49
CA TYR A 208 20.41 -1.94 -19.75
C TYR A 208 20.69 -1.02 -20.95
N ALA A 209 21.05 0.26 -20.72
CA ALA A 209 21.37 1.20 -21.79
C ALA A 209 22.77 0.97 -22.38
N GLN A 210 23.68 0.34 -21.63
CA GLN A 210 25.04 0.03 -22.09
C GLN A 210 25.11 -1.14 -23.10
N ASN A 211 24.06 -1.94 -23.21
CA ASN A 211 23.96 -3.08 -24.12
C ASN A 211 22.87 -2.90 -25.20
N ALA A 212 22.27 -1.74 -25.30
CA ALA A 212 21.28 -1.46 -26.33
C ALA A 212 21.98 -1.02 -27.63
N ASP A 213 21.98 -1.87 -28.63
CA ASP A 213 22.23 -1.50 -30.00
C ASP A 213 21.20 -0.41 -30.40
N PRO A 214 21.65 0.79 -30.90
CA PRO A 214 20.71 1.86 -31.26
C PRO A 214 19.66 1.48 -32.29
N GLN A 215 19.82 0.35 -32.98
CA GLN A 215 18.91 -0.14 -34.00
C GLN A 215 17.85 -1.13 -33.45
N ASN A 216 17.95 -1.60 -32.18
CA ASN A 216 17.07 -2.62 -31.59
C ASN A 216 16.25 -2.11 -30.39
N VAL A 217 15.81 -0.87 -30.38
CA VAL A 217 14.96 -0.28 -29.32
C VAL A 217 13.51 -0.81 -29.35
N GLY A 218 13.25 -2.01 -29.80
CA GLY A 218 11.88 -2.51 -29.96
C GLY A 218 11.55 -3.92 -29.50
N VAL A 219 12.48 -4.83 -29.48
CA VAL A 219 12.15 -6.27 -29.25
C VAL A 219 13.35 -6.99 -28.65
N ASP A 220 13.48 -7.04 -27.34
CA ASP A 220 14.32 -8.04 -26.68
C ASP A 220 13.42 -9.06 -25.97
N GLN A 221 13.12 -10.15 -26.66
CA GLN A 221 12.81 -11.43 -26.00
C GLN A 221 14.15 -12.09 -25.63
N PRO A 222 14.43 -12.36 -24.36
CA PRO A 222 15.66 -13.05 -23.98
C PRO A 222 15.63 -14.47 -24.52
N GLY A 223 16.61 -14.82 -25.37
CA GLY A 223 16.83 -16.20 -25.79
C GLY A 223 17.28 -17.09 -24.62
N PRO A 224 17.25 -18.42 -24.78
CA PRO A 224 17.55 -19.37 -23.69
C PRO A 224 18.96 -19.24 -23.10
N GLU A 225 19.93 -18.72 -23.83
CA GLU A 225 21.29 -18.40 -23.32
C GLU A 225 21.30 -17.20 -22.40
N ASN A 226 20.46 -16.20 -22.65
CA ASN A 226 20.31 -15.02 -21.80
C ASN A 226 19.66 -15.32 -20.45
N LEU A 227 18.88 -16.41 -20.31
CA LEU A 227 18.27 -16.82 -19.05
C LEU A 227 19.30 -17.30 -18.02
N ARG A 228 20.34 -18.02 -18.43
CA ARG A 228 21.42 -18.47 -17.53
C ARG A 228 22.30 -17.32 -17.07
N GLU A 229 22.62 -16.40 -17.97
CA GLU A 229 23.36 -15.18 -17.66
C GLU A 229 22.54 -14.23 -16.77
N HIS A 230 21.22 -14.16 -16.98
CA HIS A 230 20.29 -13.39 -16.16
C HIS A 230 20.14 -14.01 -14.75
N GLN A 231 20.07 -15.33 -14.62
CA GLN A 231 20.06 -16.01 -13.32
C GLN A 231 21.36 -15.83 -12.53
N GLN A 232 22.52 -15.82 -13.20
CA GLN A 232 23.79 -15.49 -12.55
C GLN A 232 23.84 -14.03 -12.09
N LYS A 233 23.26 -13.09 -12.87
CA LYS A 233 23.15 -11.68 -12.51
C LYS A 233 22.19 -11.47 -11.32
N ILE A 234 21.08 -12.18 -11.23
CA ILE A 234 20.14 -12.11 -10.10
C ILE A 234 20.79 -12.62 -8.81
N GLY A 235 21.49 -13.75 -8.87
CA GLY A 235 22.24 -14.27 -7.71
C GLY A 235 23.33 -13.30 -7.21
N ALA A 236 23.98 -12.59 -8.13
CA ALA A 236 24.98 -11.58 -7.81
C ALA A 236 24.39 -10.33 -7.12
N ILE A 237 23.12 -10.02 -7.38
CA ILE A 237 22.39 -8.93 -6.72
C ILE A 237 21.82 -9.40 -5.36
N LEU A 238 21.23 -10.59 -5.31
CA LEU A 238 20.58 -11.10 -4.10
C LEU A 238 21.58 -11.41 -2.98
N ARG A 239 22.71 -12.04 -3.30
CA ARG A 239 23.68 -12.48 -2.29
C ARG A 239 24.19 -11.36 -1.38
N PRO A 240 24.64 -10.19 -1.87
CA PRO A 240 25.05 -9.08 -1.01
C PRO A 240 23.92 -8.53 -0.14
N LEU A 241 22.70 -8.40 -0.71
CA LEU A 241 21.53 -7.92 0.03
C LEU A 241 21.17 -8.87 1.18
N LEU A 242 21.05 -10.17 0.89
CA LEU A 242 20.68 -11.19 1.88
C LEU A 242 21.77 -11.43 2.94
N SER A 243 23.03 -11.10 2.63
CA SER A 243 24.14 -11.18 3.58
C SER A 243 24.25 -9.94 4.48
N SER A 244 23.56 -8.87 4.17
CA SER A 244 23.61 -7.61 4.93
C SER A 244 22.69 -7.66 6.15
N PHE A 245 23.28 -7.56 7.34
CA PHE A 245 22.52 -7.46 8.59
C PHE A 245 21.62 -6.21 8.62
N ALA A 246 22.13 -5.07 8.17
CA ALA A 246 21.37 -3.83 8.07
C ALA A 246 20.16 -3.94 7.14
N PHE A 247 20.26 -4.69 6.03
CA PHE A 247 19.16 -4.96 5.13
C PHE A 247 18.02 -5.73 5.82
N TRP A 248 18.35 -6.75 6.63
CA TRP A 248 17.35 -7.49 7.40
C TRP A 248 16.68 -6.64 8.47
N LEU A 249 17.40 -5.67 9.08
CA LEU A 249 16.78 -4.70 9.98
C LEU A 249 15.74 -3.86 9.25
N VAL A 250 16.00 -3.42 8.00
CA VAL A 250 15.00 -2.69 7.20
C VAL A 250 13.81 -3.57 6.84
N CYS A 251 14.02 -4.85 6.56
CA CYS A 251 12.90 -5.81 6.36
C CYS A 251 12.05 -5.95 7.63
N LEU A 252 12.66 -5.98 8.82
CA LEU A 252 11.93 -6.01 10.10
C LEU A 252 11.18 -4.69 10.36
N LEU A 253 11.76 -3.54 10.00
CA LEU A 253 11.05 -2.25 10.05
C LEU A 253 9.81 -2.26 9.15
N ALA A 254 9.95 -2.77 7.92
CA ALA A 254 8.84 -2.90 6.99
C ALA A 254 7.76 -3.85 7.51
N PHE A 255 8.15 -4.95 8.16
CA PHE A 255 7.23 -5.88 8.79
C PHE A 255 6.36 -5.18 9.84
N GLY A 256 6.95 -4.52 10.83
CA GLY A 256 6.22 -3.84 11.89
C GLY A 256 5.36 -2.69 11.37
N ALA A 257 5.92 -1.82 10.53
CA ALA A 257 5.20 -0.68 9.99
C ALA A 257 4.03 -1.08 9.07
N THR A 258 4.18 -2.14 8.26
CA THR A 258 3.09 -2.64 7.40
C THR A 258 1.98 -3.31 8.21
N LEU A 259 2.33 -4.06 9.28
CA LEU A 259 1.33 -4.63 10.18
C LEU A 259 0.43 -3.54 10.75
N LEU A 260 1.03 -2.48 11.29
CA LEU A 260 0.30 -1.32 11.82
C LEU A 260 -0.58 -0.67 10.73
N ARG A 261 0.00 -0.39 9.56
CA ARG A 261 -0.71 0.25 8.45
C ARG A 261 -1.92 -0.56 7.98
N GLU A 262 -1.75 -1.86 7.72
CA GLU A 262 -2.85 -2.72 7.26
C GLU A 262 -3.91 -2.89 8.34
N THR A 263 -3.53 -2.90 9.64
CA THR A 263 -4.48 -2.90 10.75
C THR A 263 -5.38 -1.66 10.73
N PHE A 264 -4.79 -0.47 10.67
CA PHE A 264 -5.56 0.77 10.64
C PHE A 264 -6.38 0.93 9.37
N ASN A 265 -5.85 0.52 8.23
CA ASN A 265 -6.59 0.53 6.97
C ASN A 265 -7.86 -0.34 7.03
N LEU A 266 -7.81 -1.49 7.70
CA LEU A 266 -8.92 -2.43 7.73
C LEU A 266 -9.90 -2.15 8.89
N TRP A 267 -9.39 -1.97 10.10
CA TRP A 267 -10.19 -2.06 11.32
C TRP A 267 -10.67 -0.74 11.89
N THR A 268 -10.18 0.40 11.42
CA THR A 268 -10.54 1.72 11.97
C THR A 268 -12.06 2.00 11.95
N PRO A 269 -12.82 1.76 10.86
CA PRO A 269 -14.27 1.96 10.91
C PRO A 269 -14.97 1.04 11.92
N THR A 270 -14.53 -0.21 12.00
CA THR A 270 -15.08 -1.18 12.96
C THR A 270 -14.84 -0.76 14.42
N TYR A 271 -13.62 -0.31 14.73
CA TYR A 271 -13.28 0.26 16.03
C TYR A 271 -14.20 1.45 16.39
N PHE A 272 -14.39 2.36 15.46
CA PHE A 272 -15.25 3.51 15.70
C PHE A 272 -16.72 3.14 15.94
N VAL A 273 -17.24 2.16 15.23
CA VAL A 273 -18.62 1.70 15.43
C VAL A 273 -18.77 0.90 16.73
N GLN A 274 -17.88 -0.05 16.97
CA GLN A 274 -18.03 -1.00 18.09
C GLN A 274 -17.65 -0.42 19.44
N PHE A 275 -16.58 0.41 19.48
CA PHE A 275 -16.02 0.90 20.73
C PHE A 275 -16.40 2.36 21.01
N VAL A 276 -16.33 3.22 20.01
CA VAL A 276 -16.67 4.64 20.16
C VAL A 276 -18.18 4.87 20.03
N GLY A 277 -18.90 3.95 19.38
CA GLY A 277 -20.36 4.04 19.22
C GLY A 277 -20.81 4.93 18.09
N LEU A 278 -19.93 5.23 17.10
CA LEU A 278 -20.28 6.08 15.97
C LEU A 278 -21.22 5.37 14.99
N LEU A 279 -22.03 6.16 14.29
CA LEU A 279 -22.77 5.66 13.12
C LEU A 279 -21.80 5.20 12.04
N PRO A 280 -22.11 4.17 11.24
CA PRO A 280 -21.22 3.66 10.18
C PRO A 280 -20.74 4.73 9.19
N SER A 281 -21.62 5.67 8.81
CA SER A 281 -21.26 6.81 7.95
C SER A 281 -20.21 7.71 8.61
N VAL A 282 -20.41 8.07 9.88
CA VAL A 282 -19.44 8.90 10.62
C VAL A 282 -18.13 8.15 10.84
N ALA A 283 -18.19 6.85 11.16
CA ALA A 283 -17.01 6.01 11.31
C ALA A 283 -16.19 5.93 10.01
N ALA A 284 -16.85 5.81 8.86
CA ALA A 284 -16.21 5.82 7.53
C ALA A 284 -15.49 7.14 7.28
N SER A 285 -16.16 8.29 7.45
CA SER A 285 -15.54 9.61 7.25
C SER A 285 -14.40 9.89 8.21
N ARG A 286 -14.54 9.53 9.50
CA ARG A 286 -13.48 9.69 10.49
C ARG A 286 -12.27 8.80 10.21
N SER A 287 -12.49 7.61 9.66
CA SER A 287 -11.38 6.73 9.25
C SER A 287 -10.51 7.31 8.15
N ALA A 288 -11.01 8.28 7.37
CA ALA A 288 -10.24 8.99 6.37
C ALA A 288 -9.11 9.86 6.95
N LEU A 289 -9.17 10.20 8.25
CA LEU A 289 -8.10 10.94 8.92
C LEU A 289 -6.78 10.18 8.92
N PHE A 290 -6.80 8.85 8.98
CA PHE A 290 -5.59 8.04 8.94
C PHE A 290 -4.79 8.24 7.65
N PRO A 291 -5.31 7.96 6.44
CA PRO A 291 -4.57 8.19 5.20
C PRO A 291 -4.37 9.68 4.88
N LEU A 292 -5.28 10.58 5.29
CA LEU A 292 -5.14 12.01 5.06
C LEU A 292 -3.95 12.60 5.83
N CYS A 293 -3.88 12.38 7.14
CA CYS A 293 -2.76 12.84 7.96
C CYS A 293 -1.46 12.15 7.56
N GLY A 294 -1.55 10.89 7.15
CA GLY A 294 -0.43 10.14 6.61
C GLY A 294 0.11 10.74 5.31
N GLY A 295 -0.76 11.20 4.41
CA GLY A 295 -0.36 11.89 3.19
C GLY A 295 0.40 13.18 3.47
N VAL A 296 -0.07 13.96 4.44
CA VAL A 296 0.66 15.15 4.92
C VAL A 296 2.03 14.77 5.49
N SER A 297 2.10 13.71 6.29
CA SER A 297 3.36 13.22 6.86
C SER A 297 4.36 12.76 5.79
N VAL A 298 3.90 12.10 4.74
CA VAL A 298 4.77 11.68 3.62
C VAL A 298 5.37 12.89 2.91
N LEU A 299 4.58 13.94 2.68
CA LEU A 299 5.07 15.18 2.06
C LEU A 299 6.13 15.87 2.95
N LEU A 300 5.80 16.08 4.22
CA LEU A 300 6.72 16.73 5.17
C LEU A 300 7.97 15.88 5.38
N GLY A 301 7.79 14.57 5.50
CA GLY A 301 8.85 13.61 5.68
C GLY A 301 9.81 13.59 4.49
N GLY A 302 9.30 13.57 3.25
CA GLY A 302 10.13 13.66 2.04
C GLY A 302 11.05 14.88 2.07
N PHE A 303 10.46 16.05 2.29
CA PHE A 303 11.19 17.31 2.40
C PHE A 303 12.24 17.31 3.53
N LEU A 304 11.89 16.78 4.68
CA LEU A 304 12.79 16.73 5.83
C LEU A 304 13.92 15.71 5.62
N SER A 305 13.62 14.56 5.00
CA SER A 305 14.59 13.54 4.61
C SER A 305 15.68 14.09 3.68
N ASP A 306 15.29 14.89 2.68
CA ASP A 306 16.23 15.47 1.73
C ASP A 306 17.18 16.46 2.40
N ARG A 307 16.69 17.20 3.40
CA ARG A 307 17.52 18.14 4.19
C ARG A 307 18.45 17.47 5.19
N LEU A 308 18.03 16.38 5.81
CA LEU A 308 18.76 15.70 6.87
C LEU A 308 19.70 14.60 6.37
N GLY A 309 19.56 14.20 5.10
CA GLY A 309 20.36 13.13 4.50
C GLY A 309 20.08 11.73 5.09
N PRO A 310 20.92 10.72 4.77
CA PRO A 310 20.67 9.33 5.15
C PRO A 310 20.58 9.10 6.67
N ASN A 311 21.40 9.77 7.46
CA ASN A 311 21.35 9.66 8.93
C ASN A 311 20.07 10.27 9.51
N GLY A 312 19.55 11.33 8.89
CA GLY A 312 18.29 11.96 9.27
C GLY A 312 17.09 11.07 8.98
N ARG A 313 17.11 10.27 7.92
CA ARG A 313 16.04 9.29 7.62
C ARG A 313 15.86 8.29 8.74
N ASN A 314 16.97 7.71 9.23
CA ASN A 314 16.91 6.76 10.34
C ASN A 314 16.33 7.41 11.60
N LEU A 315 16.72 8.64 11.90
CA LEU A 315 16.19 9.40 13.04
C LEU A 315 14.67 9.66 12.89
N LEU A 316 14.21 10.00 11.68
CA LEU A 316 12.79 10.20 11.40
C LEU A 316 11.98 8.90 11.58
N VAL A 317 12.55 7.74 11.23
CA VAL A 317 11.91 6.45 11.49
C VAL A 317 11.84 6.16 12.98
N VAL A 318 12.91 6.38 13.73
CA VAL A 318 12.94 6.20 15.21
C VAL A 318 11.90 7.10 15.87
N THR A 319 11.95 8.40 15.60
CA THR A 319 11.05 9.38 16.25
C THR A 319 9.60 9.16 15.86
N GLY A 320 9.32 8.84 14.58
CA GLY A 320 7.99 8.55 14.10
C GLY A 320 7.40 7.30 14.74
N MET A 321 8.16 6.20 14.82
CA MET A 321 7.69 4.96 15.45
C MET A 321 7.55 5.09 16.98
N ALA A 322 8.42 5.85 17.64
CA ALA A 322 8.29 6.15 19.07
C ALA A 322 7.03 7.00 19.34
N ALA A 323 6.78 8.03 18.54
CA ALA A 323 5.56 8.85 18.65
C ALA A 323 4.30 8.01 18.32
N CYS A 324 4.37 7.12 17.34
CA CYS A 324 3.30 6.18 17.03
C CYS A 324 2.99 5.27 18.24
N THR A 325 4.01 4.78 18.94
CA THR A 325 3.85 4.00 20.17
C THR A 325 3.07 4.77 21.23
N VAL A 326 3.42 6.04 21.45
CA VAL A 326 2.69 6.91 22.40
C VAL A 326 1.23 7.07 21.99
N CYS A 327 0.96 7.36 20.71
CA CYS A 327 -0.41 7.49 20.21
C CYS A 327 -1.22 6.18 20.39
N LEU A 328 -0.61 5.02 20.17
CA LEU A 328 -1.25 3.71 20.35
C LEU A 328 -1.53 3.40 21.83
N VAL A 329 -0.61 3.74 22.73
CA VAL A 329 -0.84 3.64 24.18
C VAL A 329 -1.98 4.56 24.58
N MET A 330 -2.03 5.80 24.09
CA MET A 330 -3.15 6.71 24.34
C MET A 330 -4.47 6.14 23.83
N LEU A 331 -4.50 5.55 22.61
CA LEU A 331 -5.69 4.86 22.10
C LEU A 331 -6.13 3.69 23.00
N GLY A 332 -5.18 2.94 23.56
CA GLY A 332 -5.46 1.86 24.49
C GLY A 332 -6.11 2.33 25.80
N HIS A 333 -5.86 3.57 26.20
CA HIS A 333 -6.45 4.20 27.39
C HIS A 333 -7.74 5.00 27.12
N VAL A 334 -8.13 5.17 25.86
CA VAL A 334 -9.40 5.83 25.53
C VAL A 334 -10.54 5.04 26.14
N THR A 335 -11.41 5.72 26.88
CA THR A 335 -12.64 5.16 27.42
C THR A 335 -13.82 5.48 26.50
N GLY A 336 -14.87 4.66 26.51
CA GLY A 336 -16.08 4.90 25.70
C GLY A 336 -16.77 6.25 25.96
N HIS A 337 -16.38 6.96 27.01
CA HIS A 337 -16.90 8.29 27.37
C HIS A 337 -16.00 9.47 26.90
N ALA A 338 -14.91 9.20 26.22
CA ALA A 338 -13.93 10.22 25.79
C ALA A 338 -14.41 11.12 24.64
N GLY A 339 -15.66 10.98 24.21
CA GLY A 339 -16.23 11.70 23.07
C GLY A 339 -15.67 11.22 21.73
N GLU A 340 -16.24 11.70 20.64
CA GLU A 340 -15.93 11.24 19.28
C GLU A 340 -14.58 11.75 18.74
N TRP A 341 -14.12 12.90 19.22
CA TRP A 341 -12.98 13.61 18.64
C TRP A 341 -11.64 13.06 19.10
N ALA A 342 -11.49 12.69 20.34
CA ALA A 342 -10.21 12.22 20.88
C ALA A 342 -9.71 10.95 20.15
N PRO A 343 -10.52 9.88 20.00
CA PRO A 343 -10.08 8.70 19.23
C PRO A 343 -9.86 9.02 17.76
N SER A 344 -10.66 9.92 17.15
CA SER A 344 -10.49 10.30 15.74
C SER A 344 -9.17 11.02 15.49
N LEU A 345 -8.82 11.98 16.35
CA LEU A 345 -7.54 12.70 16.27
C LEU A 345 -6.34 11.77 16.52
N LEU A 346 -6.44 10.86 17.48
CA LEU A 346 -5.39 9.86 17.73
C LEU A 346 -5.17 8.94 16.55
N VAL A 347 -6.23 8.51 15.87
CA VAL A 347 -6.12 7.74 14.62
C VAL A 347 -5.42 8.54 13.53
N GLY A 348 -5.75 9.82 13.37
CA GLY A 348 -5.04 10.73 12.46
C GLY A 348 -3.56 10.87 12.82
N LEU A 349 -3.23 11.02 14.12
CA LEU A 349 -1.86 11.12 14.62
C LEU A 349 -1.07 9.80 14.40
N VAL A 350 -1.70 8.64 14.57
CA VAL A 350 -1.09 7.36 14.18
C VAL A 350 -0.76 7.36 12.70
N GLY A 351 -1.68 7.80 11.83
CA GLY A 351 -1.43 7.95 10.40
C GLY A 351 -0.24 8.88 10.11
N PHE A 352 -0.20 10.02 10.78
CA PHE A 352 0.88 11.00 10.63
C PHE A 352 2.24 10.45 11.08
N THR A 353 2.31 9.82 12.24
CA THR A 353 3.57 9.32 12.80
C THR A 353 4.10 8.06 12.13
N LEU A 354 3.20 7.25 11.53
CA LEU A 354 3.53 5.98 10.88
C LEU A 354 3.87 6.12 9.40
N LEU A 355 3.04 6.83 8.60
CA LEU A 355 3.10 6.73 7.14
C LEU A 355 4.25 7.52 6.53
N GLY A 356 4.72 8.61 7.16
CA GLY A 356 5.95 9.29 6.79
C GLY A 356 7.16 8.34 6.84
N PRO A 357 7.49 7.80 8.01
CA PRO A 357 8.53 6.77 8.15
C PRO A 357 8.37 5.57 7.24
N TYR A 358 7.14 5.05 7.10
CA TYR A 358 6.82 3.93 6.21
C TYR A 358 7.25 4.19 4.76
N SER A 359 7.06 5.41 4.26
CA SER A 359 7.36 5.76 2.87
C SER A 359 8.84 5.63 2.50
N TYR A 360 9.75 5.69 3.47
CA TYR A 360 11.19 5.56 3.22
C TYR A 360 11.62 4.11 2.97
N LEU A 361 10.93 3.13 3.57
CA LEU A 361 11.40 1.75 3.65
C LEU A 361 11.57 1.11 2.28
N ALA A 362 10.50 1.05 1.48
CA ALA A 362 10.57 0.50 0.12
C ALA A 362 11.00 1.54 -0.94
N GLY A 363 11.13 2.80 -0.57
CA GLY A 363 11.59 3.90 -1.42
C GLY A 363 13.08 4.18 -1.26
N ALA A 364 13.40 5.20 -0.46
CA ALA A 364 14.77 5.70 -0.31
C ALA A 364 15.75 4.67 0.27
N MET A 365 15.33 3.89 1.29
CA MET A 365 16.21 2.87 1.88
C MET A 365 16.51 1.71 0.93
N SER A 366 15.58 1.32 0.08
CA SER A 366 15.87 0.29 -0.95
C SER A 366 16.93 0.74 -1.93
N LEU A 367 16.99 2.04 -2.23
CA LEU A 367 18.03 2.63 -3.08
C LEU A 367 19.38 2.67 -2.35
N ASP A 368 19.38 3.00 -1.05
CA ASP A 368 20.60 3.03 -0.24
C ASP A 368 21.28 1.65 -0.18
N PHE A 369 20.51 0.55 -0.11
CA PHE A 369 21.05 -0.82 -0.09
C PHE A 369 21.28 -1.42 -1.48
N GLY A 370 20.36 -1.24 -2.40
CA GLY A 370 20.40 -1.87 -3.73
C GLY A 370 21.21 -1.08 -4.76
N GLY A 371 21.47 0.20 -4.48
CA GLY A 371 22.10 1.11 -5.45
C GLY A 371 21.32 1.13 -6.77
N GLN A 372 22.01 1.50 -7.86
CA GLN A 372 21.38 1.53 -9.20
C GLN A 372 21.07 0.11 -9.75
N ARG A 373 21.76 -0.93 -9.25
CA ARG A 373 21.64 -2.30 -9.79
C ARG A 373 20.60 -3.16 -9.09
N GLY A 374 20.34 -2.93 -7.79
CA GLY A 374 19.54 -3.81 -6.96
C GLY A 374 18.38 -3.15 -6.23
N SER A 375 18.10 -1.85 -6.46
CA SER A 375 17.07 -1.11 -5.73
C SER A 375 15.66 -1.70 -5.92
N ALA A 376 15.31 -2.12 -7.13
CA ALA A 376 14.00 -2.74 -7.39
C ALA A 376 13.87 -4.10 -6.67
N THR A 377 14.93 -4.90 -6.67
CA THR A 377 14.99 -6.18 -5.93
C THR A 377 14.92 -5.93 -4.42
N ALA A 378 15.67 -4.96 -3.91
CA ALA A 378 15.64 -4.58 -2.51
C ALA A 378 14.23 -4.09 -2.10
N ALA A 379 13.61 -3.21 -2.88
CA ALA A 379 12.25 -2.74 -2.64
C ALA A 379 11.23 -3.89 -2.63
N GLY A 380 11.34 -4.82 -3.58
CA GLY A 380 10.46 -6.00 -3.68
C GLY A 380 10.57 -6.91 -2.46
N ILE A 381 11.77 -7.15 -1.94
CA ILE A 381 12.00 -7.97 -0.75
C ILE A 381 11.45 -7.24 0.49
N ILE A 382 11.78 -5.96 0.67
CA ILE A 382 11.29 -5.15 1.79
C ILE A 382 9.77 -5.11 1.82
N ASP A 383 9.12 -4.83 0.68
CA ASP A 383 7.66 -4.84 0.55
C ASP A 383 7.08 -6.24 0.81
N GLY A 384 7.70 -7.29 0.26
CA GLY A 384 7.28 -8.67 0.48
C GLY A 384 7.24 -9.06 1.95
N PHE A 385 8.29 -8.74 2.71
CA PHE A 385 8.31 -8.92 4.17
C PHE A 385 7.22 -8.10 4.87
N GLY A 386 7.01 -6.86 4.44
CA GLY A 386 5.93 -6.02 4.96
C GLY A 386 4.56 -6.67 4.77
N TYR A 387 4.26 -7.19 3.59
CA TYR A 387 2.94 -7.81 3.32
C TYR A 387 2.74 -9.17 4.00
N ILE A 388 3.80 -9.90 4.38
CA ILE A 388 3.67 -11.05 5.29
C ILE A 388 3.09 -10.60 6.64
N ALA A 389 3.55 -9.47 7.17
CA ALA A 389 2.98 -8.88 8.37
C ALA A 389 1.54 -8.38 8.15
N GLY A 390 1.28 -7.76 7.01
CA GLY A 390 -0.06 -7.33 6.62
C GLY A 390 -1.06 -8.50 6.56
N TRP A 391 -0.63 -9.69 6.15
CA TRP A 391 -1.44 -10.89 6.22
C TRP A 391 -1.86 -11.23 7.66
N LEU A 392 -0.98 -11.06 8.63
CA LEU A 392 -1.27 -11.32 10.04
C LEU A 392 -2.26 -10.29 10.64
N SER A 393 -2.30 -9.04 10.12
CA SER A 393 -3.09 -7.94 10.71
C SER A 393 -4.59 -8.23 10.77
N GLY A 394 -5.15 -8.89 9.76
CA GLY A 394 -6.59 -9.15 9.67
C GLY A 394 -7.09 -10.06 10.80
N VAL A 395 -6.68 -11.32 10.80
CA VAL A 395 -7.18 -12.32 11.75
C VAL A 395 -6.66 -12.12 13.17
N THR A 396 -5.40 -11.68 13.34
CA THR A 396 -4.80 -11.54 14.67
C THR A 396 -5.47 -10.42 15.46
N VAL A 397 -5.66 -9.26 14.83
CA VAL A 397 -6.33 -8.11 15.48
C VAL A 397 -7.80 -8.43 15.76
N ALA A 398 -8.50 -9.13 14.86
CA ALA A 398 -9.85 -9.60 15.11
C ALA A 398 -9.94 -10.49 16.36
N ARG A 399 -9.03 -11.47 16.48
CA ARG A 399 -9.01 -12.37 17.64
C ARG A 399 -8.70 -11.65 18.95
N ILE A 400 -7.71 -10.74 18.93
CA ILE A 400 -7.35 -9.98 20.14
C ILE A 400 -8.50 -9.05 20.54
N SER A 401 -9.10 -8.32 19.60
CA SER A 401 -10.19 -7.40 19.90
C SER A 401 -11.46 -8.10 20.38
N VAL A 402 -11.75 -9.29 19.88
CA VAL A 402 -12.88 -10.12 20.34
C VAL A 402 -12.61 -10.72 21.71
N ALA A 403 -11.41 -11.25 21.96
CA ALA A 403 -11.11 -11.95 23.22
C ALA A 403 -10.80 -10.99 24.37
N TYR A 404 -10.14 -9.86 24.12
CA TYR A 404 -9.59 -8.98 25.14
C TYR A 404 -10.00 -7.51 24.97
N GLY A 405 -10.80 -7.19 23.95
CA GLY A 405 -11.25 -5.84 23.66
C GLY A 405 -10.26 -5.00 22.84
N TRP A 406 -10.73 -3.85 22.34
CA TRP A 406 -9.96 -2.94 21.49
C TRP A 406 -8.76 -2.31 22.19
N SER A 407 -8.86 -2.00 23.49
CA SER A 407 -7.74 -1.48 24.29
C SER A 407 -6.55 -2.43 24.26
N SER A 408 -6.77 -3.74 24.45
CA SER A 408 -5.72 -4.75 24.39
C SER A 408 -5.12 -4.88 22.98
N ALA A 409 -5.93 -4.72 21.94
CA ALA A 409 -5.43 -4.71 20.57
C ALA A 409 -4.47 -3.51 20.35
N PHE A 410 -4.82 -2.31 20.84
CA PHE A 410 -3.93 -1.15 20.73
C PHE A 410 -2.66 -1.28 21.57
N PHE A 411 -2.71 -1.88 22.76
CA PHE A 411 -1.48 -2.15 23.53
C PHE A 411 -0.58 -3.17 22.85
N ALA A 412 -1.15 -4.20 22.21
CA ALA A 412 -0.37 -5.14 21.41
C ALA A 412 0.30 -4.44 20.21
N LEU A 413 -0.44 -3.57 19.51
CA LEU A 413 0.10 -2.76 18.42
C LEU A 413 1.15 -1.75 18.90
N ALA A 414 0.99 -1.17 20.09
CA ALA A 414 2.01 -0.32 20.72
C ALA A 414 3.30 -1.10 20.97
N GLY A 415 3.20 -2.35 21.41
CA GLY A 415 4.34 -3.26 21.55
C GLY A 415 5.07 -3.50 20.21
N VAL A 416 4.31 -3.71 19.12
CA VAL A 416 4.88 -3.84 17.76
C VAL A 416 5.56 -2.54 17.33
N SER A 417 4.93 -1.39 17.56
CA SER A 417 5.50 -0.08 17.23
C SER A 417 6.80 0.19 18.00
N LEU A 418 6.82 -0.12 19.32
CA LEU A 418 8.01 0.01 20.15
C LEU A 418 9.14 -0.92 19.68
N ALA A 419 8.84 -2.18 19.39
CA ALA A 419 9.82 -3.11 18.84
C ALA A 419 10.39 -2.59 17.50
N THR A 420 9.54 -2.03 16.64
CA THR A 420 9.98 -1.41 15.39
C THR A 420 10.85 -0.19 15.63
N ALA A 421 10.54 0.66 16.61
CA ALA A 421 11.39 1.79 17.00
C ALA A 421 12.76 1.32 17.51
N LEU A 422 12.82 0.24 18.31
CA LEU A 422 14.08 -0.34 18.79
C LEU A 422 14.93 -0.90 17.64
N VAL A 423 14.30 -1.58 16.66
CA VAL A 423 15.00 -2.04 15.45
C VAL A 423 15.58 -0.84 14.68
N ALA A 424 14.84 0.27 14.57
CA ALA A 424 15.33 1.49 13.94
C ALA A 424 16.53 2.12 14.69
N LEU A 425 16.52 2.07 16.03
CA LEU A 425 17.67 2.49 16.86
C LEU A 425 18.90 1.63 16.62
N ILE A 426 18.73 0.30 16.54
CA ILE A 426 19.82 -0.64 16.24
C ILE A 426 20.41 -0.34 14.85
N LEU A 427 19.56 -0.10 13.84
CA LEU A 427 20.00 0.27 12.50
C LEU A 427 20.80 1.58 12.50
N THR A 428 20.34 2.59 13.25
CA THR A 428 21.01 3.87 13.39
C THR A 428 22.39 3.71 14.06
N ALA A 429 22.47 2.89 15.10
CA ALA A 429 23.73 2.61 15.80
C ALA A 429 24.71 1.85 14.90
N HIS A 430 24.23 0.90 14.08
CA HIS A 430 25.04 0.15 13.11
C HIS A 430 25.67 1.09 12.08
N HIS A 431 24.86 1.93 11.43
CA HIS A 431 25.36 2.89 10.43
C HIS A 431 26.39 3.88 11.00
N ARG A 432 26.23 4.33 12.25
CA ARG A 432 27.23 5.19 12.91
C ARG A 432 28.56 4.49 13.13
N LYS A 433 28.56 3.20 13.50
CA LYS A 433 29.79 2.41 13.66
C LYS A 433 30.53 2.23 12.34
N ASP A 434 29.80 1.93 11.27
CA ASP A 434 30.39 1.75 9.93
C ASP A 434 31.05 3.04 9.42
N GLN A 435 30.44 4.21 9.69
CA GLN A 435 31.01 5.52 9.34
C GLN A 435 32.27 5.86 10.15
N LEU A 436 32.39 5.38 11.39
CA LEU A 436 33.58 5.59 12.24
C LEU A 436 34.73 4.65 11.86
N GLN A 437 34.43 3.51 11.25
CA GLN A 437 35.45 2.52 10.83
C GLN A 437 35.95 2.75 9.41
N ASN A 438 35.18 3.45 8.56
CA ASN A 438 35.55 3.82 7.18
C ASN A 438 35.30 5.34 6.98
N PRO A 439 36.18 6.19 7.54
CA PRO A 439 36.07 7.65 7.44
C PRO A 439 36.25 8.19 6.01
#